data_759dc8feecdef4cf4fc61f61a5c0e48c
#
_entry.id   759dc8feecdef4cf4fc61f61a5c0e48c
#
_cell.length_a   1.000
_cell.length_b   1.000
_cell.length_c   1.000
_cell.angle_alpha   90.00
_cell.angle_beta   90.00
_cell.angle_gamma   90.00
#
_symmetry.space_group_name_H-M   'P 1'
#
loop_
_entity.id
_entity.type
_entity.pdbx_description
1 polymer ?
#
loop_
_entity_poly.entity_id
_entity_poly.type
_entity_poly.pdbx_seq_one_letter_code
_entity_poly.pdbx_strand_id
1 'polypeptide(L)'
;CFYDPLPQQGAINTPRNASATGGAAEEWSAYGGTTDGQRFSALKQITKDNVKDLEVAWTYHTGDLRQGDDATEYTFEATPLKANGMLYFCTPHNEVHALDPETGAVKWKTTPDKNRSYLQQHQTCRGVSYFDAGQQAQTQTGASPAICRKRIFNATTDARLLALDADTGKACADFGDNGVVNLRANMGEVRPHALMQTAAPLVAGNLVIVGGSVMDNGFNSGNPSGVIRAYDAVSGRLVWNFDPANPDNTAPVAEGATYPQDTPVAWATLSADLKNGLVYVPFGNASPDEVGLERDPASNTEKFRDALVALDLKTGAFKWRYQ
;
A
#
# COMPACT_ATOMS: atom_id res chain seq x y z
N CYS A 1 -9.56 31.88 5.00
CA CYS A 1 -9.97 30.81 4.09
C CYS A 1 -11.22 31.25 3.37
N PHE A 2 -11.11 31.65 2.10
CA PHE A 2 -12.27 31.91 1.26
C PHE A 2 -12.62 30.59 0.54
N TYR A 3 -13.81 30.10 0.82
CA TYR A 3 -14.40 28.94 0.15
C TYR A 3 -15.03 29.46 -1.13
N ASP A 4 -14.42 29.23 -2.28
CA ASP A 4 -15.12 29.36 -3.55
C ASP A 4 -16.05 28.13 -3.71
N PRO A 5 -17.36 28.33 -3.87
CA PRO A 5 -18.25 27.21 -4.11
C PRO A 5 -17.93 26.60 -5.47
N LEU A 6 -17.55 25.32 -5.46
CA LEU A 6 -17.41 24.53 -6.68
C LEU A 6 -18.68 24.64 -7.53
N PRO A 7 -18.59 24.79 -8.87
CA PRO A 7 -19.75 24.76 -9.73
C PRO A 7 -20.49 23.43 -9.53
N GLN A 8 -21.77 23.51 -9.20
CA GLN A 8 -22.64 22.35 -9.10
C GLN A 8 -22.74 21.69 -10.49
N GLN A 9 -21.86 20.76 -10.79
CA GLN A 9 -22.07 19.84 -11.89
C GLN A 9 -23.16 18.88 -11.46
N GLY A 10 -24.23 18.85 -12.25
CA GLY A 10 -25.38 17.99 -12.01
C GLY A 10 -24.97 16.54 -11.80
N ALA A 11 -25.63 15.88 -10.87
CA ALA A 11 -25.41 14.48 -10.54
C ALA A 11 -25.44 13.64 -11.84
N ILE A 12 -24.28 13.13 -12.24
CA ILE A 12 -24.19 12.15 -13.33
C ILE A 12 -24.62 10.82 -12.72
N ASN A 13 -25.93 10.58 -12.69
CA ASN A 13 -26.51 9.27 -12.45
C ASN A 13 -26.31 8.39 -13.69
N THR A 14 -25.07 8.06 -14.00
CA THR A 14 -24.80 6.97 -14.93
C THR A 14 -24.69 5.71 -14.06
N PRO A 15 -25.52 4.68 -14.28
CA PRO A 15 -25.28 3.38 -13.65
C PRO A 15 -23.90 2.92 -14.13
N ARG A 16 -22.91 2.91 -13.25
CA ARG A 16 -21.64 2.29 -13.58
C ARG A 16 -21.92 0.81 -13.70
N ASN A 17 -21.90 0.32 -14.92
CA ASN A 17 -21.86 -1.10 -15.19
C ASN A 17 -20.59 -1.63 -14.52
N ALA A 18 -20.74 -2.19 -13.35
CA ALA A 18 -19.72 -3.05 -12.77
C ALA A 18 -19.53 -4.16 -13.82
N SER A 19 -18.40 -4.16 -14.49
CA SER A 19 -17.96 -5.25 -15.34
C SER A 19 -17.66 -6.41 -14.38
N ALA A 20 -18.70 -7.13 -13.99
CA ALA A 20 -18.61 -8.35 -13.24
C ALA A 20 -18.07 -9.42 -14.19
N THR A 21 -16.75 -9.57 -14.21
CA THR A 21 -16.15 -10.83 -14.64
C THR A 21 -16.52 -11.86 -13.56
N GLY A 22 -17.28 -12.88 -13.96
CA GLY A 22 -17.83 -13.89 -13.04
C GLY A 22 -16.75 -14.49 -12.13
N GLY A 23 -17.06 -14.62 -10.85
CA GLY A 23 -16.19 -15.05 -9.77
C GLY A 23 -15.84 -13.93 -8.75
N ALA A 24 -15.95 -12.66 -9.12
CA ALA A 24 -15.55 -11.53 -8.29
C ALA A 24 -16.55 -11.14 -7.18
N ALA A 25 -17.79 -11.64 -7.21
CA ALA A 25 -18.81 -11.27 -6.21
C ALA A 25 -18.51 -11.77 -4.79
N GLU A 26 -17.68 -12.82 -4.66
CA GLU A 26 -17.34 -13.43 -3.37
C GLU A 26 -15.94 -13.05 -2.88
N GLU A 27 -15.15 -12.35 -3.69
CA GLU A 27 -13.78 -11.96 -3.38
C GLU A 27 -13.71 -10.49 -2.96
N TRP A 28 -12.76 -10.19 -2.09
CA TRP A 28 -12.35 -8.84 -1.68
C TRP A 28 -10.83 -8.78 -1.80
N SER A 29 -10.33 -8.81 -3.03
CA SER A 29 -8.92 -9.08 -3.35
C SER A 29 -8.01 -7.85 -3.31
N ALA A 30 -8.57 -6.67 -3.06
CA ALA A 30 -7.83 -5.43 -2.86
C ALA A 30 -8.32 -4.71 -1.60
N TYR A 31 -7.53 -3.81 -1.04
CA TYR A 31 -7.85 -3.05 0.18
C TYR A 31 -9.23 -2.38 0.12
N GLY A 32 -9.58 -1.77 -1.00
CA GLY A 32 -10.88 -1.15 -1.24
C GLY A 32 -11.90 -2.06 -1.94
N GLY A 33 -11.71 -3.38 -1.92
CA GLY A 33 -12.52 -4.36 -2.67
C GLY A 33 -12.05 -4.50 -4.12
N THR A 34 -11.85 -3.39 -4.79
CA THR A 34 -11.29 -3.28 -6.13
C THR A 34 -10.04 -2.38 -6.12
N THR A 35 -9.24 -2.45 -7.17
CA THR A 35 -7.99 -1.66 -7.30
C THR A 35 -8.26 -0.15 -7.29
N ASP A 36 -9.42 0.28 -7.80
CA ASP A 36 -9.89 1.67 -7.79
C ASP A 36 -10.63 2.05 -6.49
N GLY A 37 -10.72 1.14 -5.53
CA GLY A 37 -11.18 1.43 -4.17
C GLY A 37 -12.69 1.69 -4.06
N GLN A 38 -13.52 1.01 -4.83
CA GLN A 38 -14.97 1.26 -4.86
C GLN A 38 -15.70 0.93 -3.55
N ARG A 39 -15.16 0.03 -2.72
CA ARG A 39 -15.73 -0.40 -1.43
C ARG A 39 -17.18 -0.87 -1.56
N PHE A 40 -17.50 -1.51 -2.67
CA PHE A 40 -18.82 -2.00 -3.01
C PHE A 40 -18.82 -3.52 -3.17
N SER A 41 -19.79 -4.19 -2.55
CA SER A 41 -20.07 -5.62 -2.76
C SER A 41 -21.38 -5.79 -3.50
N ALA A 42 -21.39 -6.65 -4.52
CA ALA A 42 -22.60 -7.04 -5.24
C ALA A 42 -23.42 -8.13 -4.52
N LEU A 43 -22.94 -8.64 -3.40
CA LEU A 43 -23.64 -9.63 -2.57
C LEU A 43 -24.96 -9.06 -2.04
N LYS A 44 -26.01 -9.87 -2.01
CA LYS A 44 -27.37 -9.45 -1.65
C LYS A 44 -27.98 -10.27 -0.50
N GLN A 45 -27.19 -11.15 0.12
CA GLN A 45 -27.69 -12.00 1.19
C GLN A 45 -28.03 -11.20 2.47
N ILE A 46 -27.26 -10.14 2.74
CA ILE A 46 -27.50 -9.23 3.85
C ILE A 46 -28.31 -8.05 3.34
N THR A 47 -29.44 -7.80 3.96
CA THR A 47 -30.42 -6.77 3.60
C THR A 47 -30.77 -5.92 4.83
N LYS A 48 -31.51 -4.83 4.63
CA LYS A 48 -32.03 -4.00 5.72
C LYS A 48 -32.93 -4.78 6.68
N ASP A 49 -33.61 -5.82 6.19
CA ASP A 49 -34.55 -6.59 6.97
C ASP A 49 -33.89 -7.65 7.84
N ASN A 50 -32.79 -8.24 7.40
CA ASN A 50 -32.10 -9.34 8.09
C ASN A 50 -30.75 -8.96 8.72
N VAL A 51 -30.23 -7.76 8.52
CA VAL A 51 -28.95 -7.33 9.13
C VAL A 51 -28.97 -7.40 10.67
N LYS A 52 -30.13 -7.23 11.28
CA LYS A 52 -30.35 -7.33 12.74
C LYS A 52 -30.20 -8.74 13.28
N ASP A 53 -30.31 -9.75 12.41
CA ASP A 53 -30.30 -11.17 12.76
C ASP A 53 -28.89 -11.78 12.56
N LEU A 54 -27.87 -10.96 12.26
CA LEU A 54 -26.49 -11.41 12.14
C LEU A 54 -25.94 -11.85 13.49
N GLU A 55 -25.31 -13.02 13.50
CA GLU A 55 -24.59 -13.58 14.65
C GLU A 55 -23.11 -13.71 14.36
N VAL A 56 -22.27 -13.71 15.41
CA VAL A 56 -20.85 -13.97 15.30
C VAL A 56 -20.62 -15.44 14.94
N ALA A 57 -20.12 -15.70 13.73
CA ALA A 57 -19.84 -17.06 13.29
C ALA A 57 -18.61 -17.64 13.99
N TRP A 58 -17.55 -16.84 14.13
CA TRP A 58 -16.33 -17.22 14.83
C TRP A 58 -15.53 -15.97 15.26
N THR A 59 -14.60 -16.15 16.17
CA THR A 59 -13.65 -15.13 16.64
C THR A 59 -12.24 -15.68 16.56
N TYR A 60 -11.31 -14.89 16.06
CA TYR A 60 -9.90 -15.24 16.00
C TYR A 60 -9.05 -14.25 16.81
N HIS A 61 -8.24 -14.74 17.72
CA HIS A 61 -7.28 -13.97 18.50
C HIS A 61 -5.89 -14.14 17.89
N THR A 62 -5.30 -13.06 17.40
CA THR A 62 -3.98 -13.09 16.74
C THR A 62 -2.86 -13.48 17.70
N GLY A 63 -3.01 -13.14 18.97
CA GLY A 63 -1.94 -13.25 19.98
C GLY A 63 -0.87 -12.17 19.85
N ASP A 64 -1.00 -11.27 18.89
CA ASP A 64 -0.07 -10.14 18.72
C ASP A 64 -0.48 -9.00 19.66
N LEU A 65 0.22 -8.93 20.78
CA LEU A 65 -0.04 -7.97 21.86
C LEU A 65 1.11 -6.98 21.97
N ARG A 66 0.78 -5.75 22.38
CA ARG A 66 1.76 -4.71 22.67
C ARG A 66 2.79 -5.20 23.69
N GLN A 67 4.07 -4.92 23.42
CA GLN A 67 5.21 -5.20 24.30
C GLN A 67 5.76 -3.89 24.88
N GLY A 68 6.59 -3.98 25.92
CA GLY A 68 7.04 -2.79 26.67
C GLY A 68 7.92 -1.82 25.86
N ASP A 69 8.55 -2.31 24.78
CA ASP A 69 9.43 -1.56 23.88
C ASP A 69 8.75 -1.13 22.57
N ASP A 70 7.45 -1.40 22.44
CA ASP A 70 6.69 -0.99 21.27
C ASP A 70 6.41 0.51 21.26
N ALA A 71 6.10 1.04 20.07
CA ALA A 71 5.66 2.42 19.88
C ALA A 71 4.47 2.77 20.79
N THR A 72 4.37 4.04 21.16
CA THR A 72 3.24 4.53 21.98
C THR A 72 1.91 4.28 21.26
N GLU A 73 1.90 4.50 19.95
CA GLU A 73 0.76 4.21 19.08
C GLU A 73 0.89 2.81 18.49
N TYR A 74 0.32 1.85 19.20
CA TYR A 74 0.21 0.46 18.78
C TYR A 74 -1.26 0.16 18.50
N THR A 75 -1.62 0.03 17.22
CA THR A 75 -3.01 -0.07 16.79
C THR A 75 -3.22 -1.20 15.78
N PHE A 76 -4.36 -1.90 15.89
CA PHE A 76 -4.78 -2.90 14.93
C PHE A 76 -5.75 -2.27 13.92
N GLU A 77 -5.27 -1.95 12.73
CA GLU A 77 -6.02 -1.21 11.70
C GLU A 77 -6.21 -2.01 10.39
N ALA A 78 -5.89 -3.29 10.41
CA ALA A 78 -5.87 -4.09 9.19
C ALA A 78 -7.27 -4.26 8.58
N THR A 79 -7.36 -4.04 7.27
CA THR A 79 -8.49 -4.48 6.45
C THR A 79 -8.18 -5.86 5.88
N PRO A 80 -8.92 -6.91 6.26
CA PRO A 80 -8.70 -8.25 5.72
C PRO A 80 -9.03 -8.31 4.22
N LEU A 81 -8.25 -9.10 3.47
CA LEU A 81 -8.57 -9.48 2.11
C LEU A 81 -9.21 -10.87 2.11
N LYS A 82 -10.23 -11.06 1.26
CA LYS A 82 -10.70 -12.39 0.87
C LYS A 82 -10.26 -12.66 -0.56
N ALA A 83 -9.31 -13.54 -0.74
CA ALA A 83 -8.77 -13.94 -2.04
C ALA A 83 -8.28 -15.39 -1.98
N ASN A 84 -8.22 -16.08 -3.12
CA ASN A 84 -7.66 -17.43 -3.17
C ASN A 84 -8.31 -18.41 -2.17
N GLY A 85 -9.58 -18.22 -1.84
CA GLY A 85 -10.31 -19.03 -0.86
C GLY A 85 -9.86 -18.84 0.60
N MET A 86 -9.10 -17.81 0.93
CA MET A 86 -8.60 -17.52 2.28
C MET A 86 -8.85 -16.08 2.67
N LEU A 87 -8.82 -15.80 3.98
CA LEU A 87 -8.74 -14.44 4.53
C LEU A 87 -7.29 -14.14 4.88
N TYR A 88 -6.78 -13.02 4.37
CA TYR A 88 -5.42 -12.55 4.66
C TYR A 88 -5.47 -11.21 5.36
N PHE A 89 -4.65 -11.05 6.38
CA PHE A 89 -4.44 -9.78 7.05
C PHE A 89 -3.07 -9.73 7.74
N CYS A 90 -2.65 -8.55 8.13
CA CYS A 90 -1.44 -8.35 8.92
C CYS A 90 -1.77 -7.84 10.32
N THR A 91 -0.81 -7.96 11.23
CA THR A 91 -0.90 -7.45 12.60
C THR A 91 0.03 -6.25 12.80
N PRO A 92 -0.06 -5.51 13.93
CA PRO A 92 0.83 -4.38 14.19
C PRO A 92 2.32 -4.75 14.18
N HIS A 93 2.70 -5.98 14.54
CA HIS A 93 4.07 -6.45 14.39
C HIS A 93 4.38 -7.02 13.00
N ASN A 94 3.54 -6.73 12.00
CA ASN A 94 3.67 -7.17 10.61
C ASN A 94 3.64 -8.70 10.42
N GLU A 95 3.08 -9.44 11.37
CA GLU A 95 2.78 -10.84 11.13
C GLU A 95 1.70 -10.93 10.05
N VAL A 96 1.81 -11.87 9.14
CA VAL A 96 0.78 -12.12 8.12
C VAL A 96 0.08 -13.43 8.44
N HIS A 97 -1.24 -13.37 8.53
CA HIS A 97 -2.07 -14.54 8.83
C HIS A 97 -2.97 -14.86 7.64
N ALA A 98 -3.12 -16.16 7.34
CA ALA A 98 -4.12 -16.65 6.42
C ALA A 98 -5.07 -17.59 7.18
N LEU A 99 -6.35 -17.29 7.09
CA LEU A 99 -7.42 -18.05 7.77
C LEU A 99 -8.38 -18.64 6.76
N ASP A 100 -9.02 -19.72 7.18
CA ASP A 100 -10.20 -20.22 6.54
C ASP A 100 -11.38 -19.25 6.75
N PRO A 101 -12.05 -18.75 5.71
CA PRO A 101 -13.09 -17.73 5.85
C PRO A 101 -14.37 -18.24 6.54
N GLU A 102 -14.63 -19.55 6.51
CA GLU A 102 -15.84 -20.13 7.09
C GLU A 102 -15.68 -20.45 8.58
N THR A 103 -14.47 -20.88 8.97
CA THR A 103 -14.23 -21.43 10.31
C THR A 103 -13.30 -20.57 11.18
N GLY A 104 -12.59 -19.61 10.60
CA GLY A 104 -11.53 -18.85 11.28
C GLY A 104 -10.26 -19.67 11.56
N ALA A 105 -10.18 -20.93 11.09
CA ALA A 105 -9.02 -21.78 11.32
C ALA A 105 -7.78 -21.25 10.62
N VAL A 106 -6.64 -21.23 11.31
CA VAL A 106 -5.35 -20.79 10.75
C VAL A 106 -4.89 -21.77 9.68
N LYS A 107 -4.69 -21.30 8.45
CA LYS A 107 -4.05 -22.04 7.37
C LYS A 107 -2.54 -21.93 7.48
N TRP A 108 -2.06 -20.70 7.63
CA TRP A 108 -0.65 -20.41 7.90
C TRP A 108 -0.50 -19.04 8.60
N LYS A 109 0.65 -18.86 9.19
CA LYS A 109 1.07 -17.61 9.82
C LYS A 109 2.56 -17.41 9.55
N THR A 110 2.94 -16.22 9.15
CA THR A 110 4.34 -15.83 8.95
C THR A 110 4.66 -14.65 9.86
N THR A 111 5.67 -14.82 10.68
CA THR A 111 6.21 -13.76 11.55
C THR A 111 7.52 -13.31 10.92
N PRO A 112 7.61 -12.09 10.34
CA PRO A 112 8.87 -11.60 9.81
C PRO A 112 9.87 -11.38 10.93
N ASP A 113 11.16 -11.62 10.65
CA ASP A 113 12.21 -11.26 11.57
C ASP A 113 12.14 -9.77 11.88
N LYS A 114 11.98 -9.45 13.15
CA LYS A 114 11.85 -8.05 13.58
C LYS A 114 13.24 -7.46 13.76
N ASN A 115 13.56 -6.43 13.01
CA ASN A 115 14.66 -5.57 13.40
C ASN A 115 14.17 -4.62 14.49
N ARG A 116 14.11 -5.12 15.73
CA ARG A 116 13.62 -4.40 16.91
C ARG A 116 14.46 -3.18 17.30
N SER A 117 15.57 -2.92 16.63
CA SER A 117 16.38 -1.72 16.88
C SER A 117 15.69 -0.44 16.45
N TYR A 118 14.51 -0.54 15.81
CA TYR A 118 13.75 0.60 15.30
C TYR A 118 12.42 0.73 16.03
N LEU A 119 12.36 1.58 17.08
CA LEU A 119 11.10 2.05 17.63
C LEU A 119 10.41 2.92 16.58
N GLN A 120 9.21 2.59 16.15
CA GLN A 120 8.45 3.38 15.20
C GLN A 120 7.50 4.34 15.93
N GLN A 121 7.17 5.45 15.27
CA GLN A 121 6.16 6.39 15.78
C GLN A 121 4.79 5.70 15.82
N HIS A 122 4.41 5.05 14.72
CA HIS A 122 3.16 4.31 14.59
C HIS A 122 3.47 2.84 14.32
N GLN A 123 3.11 1.95 15.22
CA GLN A 123 3.23 0.52 15.02
C GLN A 123 1.87 -0.03 14.62
N THR A 124 1.64 -0.09 13.33
CA THR A 124 0.40 -0.56 12.73
C THR A 124 0.66 -1.19 11.36
N CYS A 125 -0.25 -2.04 10.92
CA CYS A 125 -0.34 -2.53 9.56
C CYS A 125 -1.79 -2.40 9.10
N ARG A 126 -2.05 -1.63 8.03
CA ARG A 126 -3.41 -1.40 7.51
C ARG A 126 -3.90 -2.47 6.57
N GLY A 127 -3.02 -3.33 6.08
CA GLY A 127 -3.40 -4.45 5.23
C GLY A 127 -2.27 -5.00 4.40
N VAL A 128 -2.54 -6.11 3.77
CA VAL A 128 -1.69 -6.79 2.78
C VAL A 128 -2.31 -6.67 1.40
N SER A 129 -1.60 -7.10 0.34
CA SER A 129 -2.13 -7.09 -1.02
C SER A 129 -1.91 -8.43 -1.70
N TYR A 130 -2.87 -8.81 -2.53
CA TYR A 130 -2.86 -10.08 -3.27
C TYR A 130 -2.50 -9.87 -4.73
N PHE A 131 -1.72 -10.80 -5.29
CA PHE A 131 -1.34 -10.87 -6.69
C PHE A 131 -1.41 -12.29 -7.22
N ASP A 132 -1.96 -12.50 -8.42
CA ASP A 132 -1.93 -13.79 -9.14
C ASP A 132 -1.29 -13.59 -10.52
N ALA A 133 -0.07 -14.06 -10.68
CA ALA A 133 0.65 -14.01 -11.94
C ALA A 133 -0.06 -14.78 -13.08
N GLY A 134 -0.87 -15.78 -12.75
CA GLY A 134 -1.63 -16.53 -13.75
C GLY A 134 -2.82 -15.76 -14.34
N GLN A 135 -3.42 -14.85 -13.59
CA GLN A 135 -4.45 -13.96 -14.12
C GLN A 135 -3.84 -12.88 -15.01
N GLN A 136 -2.64 -12.43 -14.70
CA GLN A 136 -1.92 -11.41 -15.47
C GLN A 136 -1.29 -11.98 -16.75
N ALA A 137 -0.87 -13.26 -16.75
CA ALA A 137 -0.27 -13.91 -17.93
C ALA A 137 -1.23 -14.01 -19.13
N GLN A 138 -2.55 -13.91 -18.92
CA GLN A 138 -3.52 -13.83 -20.01
C GLN A 138 -3.42 -12.51 -20.80
N THR A 139 -2.76 -11.50 -20.25
CA THR A 139 -2.59 -10.17 -20.87
C THR A 139 -1.17 -9.91 -21.35
N GLN A 140 -0.21 -10.77 -21.05
CA GLN A 140 1.20 -10.62 -21.40
C GLN A 140 1.85 -11.94 -21.83
N THR A 141 2.78 -11.88 -22.79
CA THR A 141 3.50 -13.01 -23.39
C THR A 141 4.64 -13.57 -22.50
N GLY A 142 4.56 -13.44 -21.19
CA GLY A 142 5.56 -13.93 -20.23
C GLY A 142 5.17 -15.27 -19.61
N ALA A 143 6.14 -16.15 -19.38
CA ALA A 143 5.91 -17.39 -18.64
C ALA A 143 5.50 -17.07 -17.20
N SER A 144 4.48 -17.76 -16.68
CA SER A 144 4.10 -17.69 -15.27
C SER A 144 5.28 -18.19 -14.41
N PRO A 145 5.61 -17.53 -13.30
CA PRO A 145 6.69 -18.01 -12.44
C PRO A 145 6.38 -19.42 -11.94
N ALA A 146 7.40 -20.26 -11.90
CA ALA A 146 7.27 -21.63 -11.40
C ALA A 146 7.07 -21.70 -9.88
N ILE A 147 7.46 -20.64 -9.17
CA ILE A 147 7.39 -20.51 -7.70
C ILE A 147 6.54 -19.28 -7.36
N CYS A 148 5.75 -19.37 -6.29
CA CYS A 148 4.95 -18.24 -5.81
C CYS A 148 4.07 -17.59 -6.91
N ARG A 149 3.35 -18.40 -7.66
CA ARG A 149 2.43 -17.87 -8.68
C ARG A 149 1.42 -16.89 -8.09
N LYS A 150 0.94 -17.18 -6.87
CA LYS A 150 0.06 -16.32 -6.09
C LYS A 150 0.85 -15.75 -4.92
N ARG A 151 0.75 -14.46 -4.69
CA ARG A 151 1.56 -13.75 -3.69
C ARG A 151 0.73 -12.89 -2.78
N ILE A 152 1.19 -12.79 -1.55
CA ILE A 152 0.78 -11.77 -0.59
C ILE A 152 1.95 -10.81 -0.40
N PHE A 153 1.72 -9.53 -0.66
CA PHE A 153 2.68 -8.48 -0.38
C PHE A 153 2.36 -7.82 0.95
N ASN A 154 3.38 -7.64 1.78
CA ASN A 154 3.31 -6.93 3.05
C ASN A 154 4.43 -5.89 3.12
N ALA A 155 4.07 -4.62 3.34
CA ALA A 155 5.03 -3.56 3.58
C ALA A 155 5.16 -3.33 5.08
N THR A 156 6.37 -3.46 5.62
CA THR A 156 6.61 -3.54 7.07
C THR A 156 7.03 -2.21 7.68
N THR A 157 6.78 -2.05 8.97
CA THR A 157 7.15 -0.85 9.72
C THR A 157 8.67 -0.62 9.82
N ASP A 158 9.49 -1.63 9.53
CA ASP A 158 10.95 -1.50 9.40
C ASP A 158 11.42 -1.24 7.95
N ALA A 159 10.50 -0.81 7.08
CA ALA A 159 10.74 -0.43 5.70
C ALA A 159 11.27 -1.55 4.79
N ARG A 160 10.62 -2.70 4.82
CA ARG A 160 10.78 -3.79 3.86
C ARG A 160 9.48 -4.01 3.09
N LEU A 161 9.58 -4.48 1.86
CA LEU A 161 8.46 -5.04 1.10
C LEU A 161 8.68 -6.55 0.99
N LEU A 162 7.80 -7.31 1.60
CA LEU A 162 7.84 -8.77 1.62
C LEU A 162 6.91 -9.34 0.55
N ALA A 163 7.34 -10.41 -0.13
CA ALA A 163 6.51 -11.23 -0.98
C ALA A 163 6.43 -12.65 -0.41
N LEU A 164 5.23 -13.08 -0.07
CA LEU A 164 4.94 -14.39 0.50
C LEU A 164 4.08 -15.20 -0.48
N ASP A 165 4.34 -16.48 -0.57
CA ASP A 165 3.47 -17.41 -1.29
C ASP A 165 2.09 -17.45 -0.62
N ALA A 166 1.03 -17.18 -1.37
CA ALA A 166 -0.30 -17.04 -0.82
C ALA A 166 -0.85 -18.35 -0.24
N ASP A 167 -0.43 -19.50 -0.74
CA ASP A 167 -0.91 -20.79 -0.28
C ASP A 167 -0.19 -21.29 0.99
N THR A 168 1.07 -20.86 1.20
CA THR A 168 1.93 -21.44 2.24
C THR A 168 2.53 -20.44 3.23
N GLY A 169 2.49 -19.14 2.93
CA GLY A 169 3.13 -18.09 3.73
C GLY A 169 4.67 -18.07 3.65
N LYS A 170 5.29 -18.90 2.82
CA LYS A 170 6.75 -18.92 2.63
C LYS A 170 7.19 -17.74 1.76
N ALA A 171 8.41 -17.26 2.00
CA ALA A 171 9.00 -16.19 1.19
C ALA A 171 9.15 -16.62 -0.27
N CYS A 172 8.82 -15.72 -1.20
CA CYS A 172 8.98 -15.91 -2.63
C CYS A 172 10.42 -15.62 -3.03
N ALA A 173 11.25 -16.64 -3.11
CA ALA A 173 12.70 -16.50 -3.30
C ALA A 173 13.11 -15.78 -4.60
N ASP A 174 12.22 -15.70 -5.59
CA ASP A 174 12.40 -15.00 -6.86
C ASP A 174 12.10 -13.47 -6.78
N PHE A 175 11.63 -12.97 -5.63
CA PHE A 175 11.32 -11.56 -5.40
C PHE A 175 12.43 -10.88 -4.59
N GLY A 176 13.08 -9.87 -5.17
CA GLY A 176 14.15 -9.13 -4.51
C GLY A 176 15.26 -10.04 -3.99
N ASP A 177 15.68 -9.82 -2.77
CA ASP A 177 16.58 -10.72 -2.07
C ASP A 177 15.79 -11.73 -1.22
N ASN A 178 15.61 -12.95 -1.74
CA ASN A 178 14.91 -14.04 -1.07
C ASN A 178 13.51 -13.67 -0.50
N GLY A 179 12.72 -12.97 -1.28
CA GLY A 179 11.37 -12.55 -0.91
C GLY A 179 11.27 -11.16 -0.32
N VAL A 180 12.35 -10.39 -0.33
CA VAL A 180 12.43 -9.08 0.33
C VAL A 180 13.01 -8.01 -0.58
N VAL A 181 12.34 -6.86 -0.66
CA VAL A 181 12.90 -5.63 -1.18
C VAL A 181 13.16 -4.67 -0.02
N ASN A 182 14.39 -4.16 0.08
CA ASN A 182 14.78 -3.16 1.07
C ASN A 182 14.30 -1.76 0.63
N LEU A 183 13.30 -1.23 1.31
CA LEU A 183 12.75 0.09 1.01
C LEU A 183 13.60 1.25 1.58
N ARG A 184 14.65 0.96 2.31
CA ARG A 184 15.64 1.98 2.74
C ARG A 184 16.69 2.27 1.66
N ALA A 185 16.73 1.46 0.60
CA ALA A 185 17.66 1.67 -0.51
C ALA A 185 17.47 3.05 -1.13
N ASN A 186 18.58 3.75 -1.39
CA ASN A 186 18.63 5.09 -1.97
C ASN A 186 17.97 6.22 -1.13
N MET A 187 17.66 5.97 0.16
CA MET A 187 17.10 6.98 1.06
C MET A 187 18.17 7.85 1.75
N GLY A 188 19.46 7.61 1.48
CA GLY A 188 20.56 8.26 2.17
C GLY A 188 20.70 7.77 3.62
N GLU A 189 21.21 8.64 4.48
CA GLU A 189 21.27 8.37 5.90
C GLU A 189 19.88 8.52 6.51
N VAL A 190 19.31 7.40 6.93
CA VAL A 190 17.98 7.35 7.55
C VAL A 190 18.14 7.16 9.04
N ARG A 191 17.69 8.17 9.81
CA ARG A 191 17.65 8.05 11.28
C ARG A 191 16.88 6.79 11.68
N PRO A 192 17.23 6.14 12.80
CA PRO A 192 16.39 5.08 13.35
C PRO A 192 14.92 5.57 13.43
N HIS A 193 13.98 4.71 13.05
CA HIS A 193 12.54 4.97 13.13
C HIS A 193 11.95 6.00 12.12
N ALA A 194 12.79 6.69 11.36
CA ALA A 194 12.33 7.78 10.50
C ALA A 194 11.60 7.31 9.23
N LEU A 195 11.74 6.05 8.81
CA LEU A 195 11.06 5.48 7.64
C LEU A 195 10.31 4.21 8.03
N MET A 196 9.03 4.18 7.75
CA MET A 196 8.15 3.03 8.02
C MET A 196 7.14 2.83 6.88
N GLN A 197 6.51 1.68 6.86
CA GLN A 197 5.37 1.39 5.98
C GLN A 197 4.18 0.99 6.85
N THR A 198 3.08 1.68 6.69
CA THR A 198 1.85 1.43 7.46
C THR A 198 0.66 1.09 6.57
N ALA A 199 0.71 1.47 5.30
CA ALA A 199 -0.34 1.19 4.32
C ALA A 199 -0.14 -0.15 3.62
N ALA A 200 -1.24 -0.77 3.19
CA ALA A 200 -1.19 -1.88 2.27
C ALA A 200 -0.52 -1.43 0.95
N PRO A 201 0.42 -2.20 0.39
CA PRO A 201 0.94 -1.94 -0.96
C PRO A 201 -0.20 -1.91 -1.98
N LEU A 202 -0.08 -1.14 -3.04
CA LEU A 202 -1.03 -1.20 -4.15
C LEU A 202 -0.55 -2.21 -5.19
N VAL A 203 -1.33 -3.24 -5.46
CA VAL A 203 -1.11 -4.12 -6.62
C VAL A 203 -1.93 -3.62 -7.79
N ALA A 204 -1.28 -3.28 -8.91
CA ALA A 204 -1.92 -2.77 -10.11
C ALA A 204 -1.24 -3.34 -11.36
N GLY A 205 -1.92 -4.24 -12.09
CA GLY A 205 -1.30 -5.01 -13.15
C GLY A 205 -0.15 -5.86 -12.60
N ASN A 206 1.02 -5.78 -13.22
CA ASN A 206 2.24 -6.49 -12.80
C ASN A 206 3.11 -5.66 -11.84
N LEU A 207 2.57 -4.61 -11.26
CA LEU A 207 3.31 -3.74 -10.36
C LEU A 207 2.80 -3.87 -8.93
N VAL A 208 3.72 -3.81 -7.99
CA VAL A 208 3.45 -3.53 -6.58
C VAL A 208 4.02 -2.14 -6.25
N ILE A 209 3.15 -1.23 -5.83
CA ILE A 209 3.46 0.19 -5.67
C ILE A 209 3.37 0.54 -4.19
N VAL A 210 4.39 1.23 -3.69
CA VAL A 210 4.49 1.65 -2.31
C VAL A 210 4.75 3.15 -2.22
N GLY A 211 4.08 3.78 -1.28
CA GLY A 211 4.45 5.10 -0.77
C GLY A 211 5.45 4.98 0.37
N GLY A 212 5.27 5.77 1.39
CA GLY A 212 6.08 5.71 2.60
C GLY A 212 5.46 6.56 3.70
N SER A 213 5.77 6.21 4.93
CA SER A 213 5.50 7.02 6.11
C SER A 213 6.83 7.38 6.75
N VAL A 214 6.96 8.62 7.20
CA VAL A 214 8.17 9.11 7.87
C VAL A 214 7.81 9.65 9.25
N MET A 215 8.79 9.77 10.12
CA MET A 215 8.60 10.38 11.44
C MET A 215 8.63 11.90 11.29
N ASP A 216 7.50 12.48 10.94
CA ASP A 216 7.34 13.90 10.58
C ASP A 216 6.50 14.72 11.59
N ASN A 217 5.87 14.08 12.57
CA ASN A 217 5.15 14.79 13.65
C ASN A 217 6.14 15.59 14.50
N GLY A 218 6.50 16.79 14.04
CA GLY A 218 7.42 17.64 14.74
C GLY A 218 8.09 18.72 13.87
N PHE A 219 9.12 19.32 14.44
CA PHE A 219 9.84 20.45 13.85
C PHE A 219 11.14 20.06 13.11
N ASN A 220 11.38 18.76 12.95
CA ASN A 220 12.65 18.26 12.46
C ASN A 220 12.66 18.14 10.94
N SER A 221 13.71 18.61 10.31
CA SER A 221 14.09 18.32 8.92
C SER A 221 15.03 17.10 8.83
N GLY A 222 15.39 16.71 7.61
CA GLY A 222 16.25 15.56 7.34
C GLY A 222 15.51 14.23 7.42
N ASN A 223 14.20 14.24 7.16
CA ASN A 223 13.40 13.03 7.04
C ASN A 223 13.61 12.37 5.67
N PRO A 224 13.46 11.04 5.58
CA PRO A 224 13.55 10.33 4.30
C PRO A 224 12.57 10.87 3.26
N SER A 225 12.88 10.63 1.99
CA SER A 225 12.02 10.99 0.86
C SER A 225 10.66 10.29 0.93
N GLY A 226 9.61 11.02 0.54
CA GLY A 226 8.27 10.47 0.28
C GLY A 226 8.09 9.90 -1.13
N VAL A 227 9.18 9.53 -1.80
CA VAL A 227 9.16 8.96 -3.14
C VAL A 227 8.20 7.78 -3.27
N ILE A 228 7.38 7.78 -4.32
CA ILE A 228 6.55 6.64 -4.70
C ILE A 228 7.37 5.71 -5.58
N ARG A 229 7.34 4.41 -5.30
CA ARG A 229 8.13 3.41 -6.03
C ARG A 229 7.27 2.26 -6.48
N ALA A 230 7.41 1.89 -7.76
CA ALA A 230 6.75 0.73 -8.33
C ALA A 230 7.77 -0.36 -8.65
N TYR A 231 7.51 -1.52 -8.14
CA TYR A 231 8.32 -2.72 -8.33
C TYR A 231 7.57 -3.74 -9.20
N ASP A 232 8.30 -4.47 -10.01
CA ASP A 232 7.77 -5.63 -10.70
C ASP A 232 7.31 -6.68 -9.68
N ALA A 233 6.07 -7.09 -9.76
CA ALA A 233 5.44 -7.97 -8.75
C ALA A 233 6.02 -9.39 -8.72
N VAL A 234 6.77 -9.80 -9.75
CA VAL A 234 7.42 -11.11 -9.80
C VAL A 234 8.85 -11.02 -9.29
N SER A 235 9.64 -10.13 -9.85
CA SER A 235 11.09 -10.06 -9.57
C SER A 235 11.47 -9.11 -8.44
N GLY A 236 10.60 -8.19 -8.02
CA GLY A 236 10.94 -7.14 -7.06
C GLY A 236 11.88 -6.06 -7.62
N ARG A 237 12.13 -6.05 -8.92
CA ARG A 237 12.96 -5.03 -9.57
C ARG A 237 12.21 -3.70 -9.61
N LEU A 238 12.87 -2.60 -9.22
CA LEU A 238 12.32 -1.26 -9.34
C LEU A 238 12.09 -0.91 -10.82
N VAL A 239 10.86 -0.56 -11.18
CA VAL A 239 10.42 -0.24 -12.54
C VAL A 239 10.44 1.27 -12.76
N TRP A 240 9.80 2.01 -11.87
CA TRP A 240 9.79 3.46 -11.90
C TRP A 240 9.69 4.04 -10.49
N ASN A 241 10.04 5.31 -10.36
CA ASN A 241 9.78 6.11 -9.17
C ASN A 241 9.12 7.44 -9.55
N PHE A 242 8.40 8.02 -8.60
CA PHE A 242 7.96 9.41 -8.66
C PHE A 242 8.45 10.12 -7.40
N ASP A 243 9.38 11.05 -7.59
CA ASP A 243 9.93 11.89 -6.54
C ASP A 243 9.30 13.30 -6.64
N PRO A 244 8.57 13.77 -5.62
CA PRO A 244 7.98 15.11 -5.63
C PRO A 244 8.98 16.26 -5.86
N ALA A 245 10.25 16.08 -5.50
CA ALA A 245 11.28 17.07 -5.76
C ALA A 245 11.76 17.08 -7.23
N ASN A 246 11.70 15.92 -7.91
CA ASN A 246 12.15 15.72 -9.29
C ASN A 246 11.08 15.05 -10.15
N PRO A 247 9.90 15.67 -10.30
CA PRO A 247 8.70 15.00 -10.86
C PRO A 247 8.82 14.58 -12.33
N ASP A 248 9.77 15.16 -13.05
CA ASP A 248 10.01 14.88 -14.49
C ASP A 248 10.93 13.66 -14.71
N ASN A 249 11.62 13.18 -13.66
CA ASN A 249 12.49 12.02 -13.73
C ASN A 249 11.88 10.82 -12.98
N THR A 250 11.31 9.88 -13.73
CA THR A 250 10.69 8.68 -13.16
C THR A 250 11.56 7.43 -13.30
N ALA A 251 12.73 7.52 -13.90
CA ALA A 251 13.66 6.41 -14.01
C ALA A 251 14.20 6.03 -12.62
N PRO A 252 14.48 4.73 -12.37
CA PRO A 252 15.16 4.31 -11.15
C PRO A 252 16.46 5.12 -10.95
N VAL A 253 16.69 5.58 -9.73
CA VAL A 253 17.91 6.35 -9.42
C VAL A 253 19.16 5.50 -9.64
N ALA A 254 20.23 6.13 -10.07
CA ALA A 254 21.51 5.47 -10.29
C ALA A 254 22.05 4.85 -8.98
N GLU A 255 22.86 3.82 -9.11
CA GLU A 255 23.55 3.22 -7.97
C GLU A 255 24.36 4.28 -7.20
N GLY A 256 24.22 4.28 -5.88
CA GLY A 256 24.88 5.27 -5.00
C GLY A 256 24.21 6.64 -4.95
N ALA A 257 23.24 6.93 -5.81
CA ALA A 257 22.45 8.17 -5.69
C ALA A 257 21.35 8.03 -4.64
N THR A 258 20.92 9.16 -4.08
CA THR A 258 19.87 9.22 -3.05
C THR A 258 18.72 10.13 -3.48
N TYR A 259 17.52 9.80 -2.98
CA TYR A 259 16.36 10.68 -3.12
C TYR A 259 16.52 11.91 -2.21
N PRO A 260 16.02 13.09 -2.63
CA PRO A 260 15.94 14.26 -1.77
C PRO A 260 15.12 14.00 -0.51
N GLN A 261 15.57 14.55 0.60
CA GLN A 261 14.88 14.46 1.88
C GLN A 261 13.71 15.46 1.97
N ASP A 262 12.88 15.30 2.99
CA ASP A 262 11.81 16.24 3.38
C ASP A 262 10.72 16.46 2.32
N THR A 263 10.56 15.52 1.37
CA THR A 263 9.50 15.58 0.37
C THR A 263 8.17 15.06 0.92
N PRO A 264 7.01 15.47 0.34
CA PRO A 264 5.69 14.97 0.76
C PRO A 264 5.61 13.45 0.75
N VAL A 265 4.93 12.91 1.74
CA VAL A 265 4.80 11.46 1.95
C VAL A 265 3.38 10.98 1.65
N ALA A 266 3.25 9.77 1.10
CA ALA A 266 1.96 9.11 0.92
C ALA A 266 1.88 7.90 1.86
N TRP A 267 1.47 8.15 3.09
CA TRP A 267 1.33 7.13 4.14
C TRP A 267 -0.01 6.41 4.11
N ALA A 268 -0.99 6.94 3.38
CA ALA A 268 -2.29 6.32 3.18
C ALA A 268 -2.27 5.32 2.02
N THR A 269 -3.33 4.52 1.89
CA THR A 269 -3.50 3.55 0.80
C THR A 269 -3.66 4.25 -0.54
N LEU A 270 -2.94 3.79 -1.55
CA LEU A 270 -3.06 4.24 -2.93
C LEU A 270 -4.21 3.50 -3.64
N SER A 271 -4.66 4.03 -4.76
CA SER A 271 -5.60 3.35 -5.66
C SER A 271 -5.20 3.51 -7.12
N ALA A 272 -5.74 2.68 -8.03
CA ALA A 272 -5.43 2.78 -9.45
C ALA A 272 -6.67 2.53 -10.31
N ASP A 273 -6.77 3.28 -11.39
CA ASP A 273 -7.70 3.05 -12.49
C ASP A 273 -6.98 2.28 -13.60
N LEU A 274 -7.16 0.98 -13.62
CA LEU A 274 -6.51 0.10 -14.61
C LEU A 274 -6.98 0.38 -16.03
N LYS A 275 -8.22 0.85 -16.21
CA LYS A 275 -8.81 1.15 -17.51
C LYS A 275 -8.14 2.35 -18.15
N ASN A 276 -7.89 3.39 -17.39
CA ASN A 276 -7.26 4.61 -17.84
C ASN A 276 -5.74 4.64 -17.61
N GLY A 277 -5.18 3.59 -16.97
CA GLY A 277 -3.75 3.46 -16.71
C GLY A 277 -3.24 4.52 -15.73
N LEU A 278 -3.98 4.82 -14.68
CA LEU A 278 -3.64 5.84 -13.69
C LEU A 278 -3.45 5.25 -12.29
N VAL A 279 -2.51 5.82 -11.55
CA VAL A 279 -2.34 5.62 -10.10
C VAL A 279 -2.67 6.91 -9.39
N TYR A 280 -3.46 6.84 -8.33
CA TYR A 280 -3.81 7.98 -7.50
C TYR A 280 -3.05 7.91 -6.17
N VAL A 281 -2.31 8.99 -5.89
CA VAL A 281 -1.43 9.12 -4.73
C VAL A 281 -1.93 10.26 -3.86
N PRO A 282 -2.44 9.98 -2.66
CA PRO A 282 -2.82 11.00 -1.69
C PRO A 282 -1.58 11.43 -0.89
N PHE A 283 -0.87 12.44 -1.37
CA PHE A 283 0.24 13.00 -0.63
C PHE A 283 -0.25 13.81 0.57
N GLY A 284 0.37 13.59 1.71
CA GLY A 284 0.27 14.46 2.89
C GLY A 284 1.29 15.59 2.84
N ASN A 285 1.65 16.07 4.01
CA ASN A 285 2.55 17.22 4.12
C ASN A 285 3.99 16.86 3.78
N ALA A 286 4.82 17.89 3.57
CA ALA A 286 6.28 17.79 3.49
C ALA A 286 6.88 18.02 4.88
N SER A 287 8.06 17.48 5.14
CA SER A 287 8.75 17.72 6.41
C SER A 287 9.47 19.10 6.42
N PRO A 288 9.54 19.80 7.56
CA PRO A 288 8.86 19.51 8.82
C PRO A 288 7.34 19.69 8.70
N ASP A 289 6.58 18.75 9.27
CA ASP A 289 5.14 18.66 9.07
C ASP A 289 4.37 19.82 9.73
N GLU A 290 4.66 20.10 11.00
CA GLU A 290 3.90 21.07 11.80
C GLU A 290 4.32 22.54 11.55
N VAL A 291 5.55 22.78 11.10
CA VAL A 291 6.08 24.13 10.87
C VAL A 291 6.76 24.26 9.52
N GLY A 292 6.07 24.88 8.58
CA GLY A 292 6.54 25.06 7.21
C GLY A 292 7.20 26.43 6.90
N LEU A 293 7.62 27.18 7.91
CA LEU A 293 8.14 28.56 7.72
C LEU A 293 9.42 28.63 6.89
N GLU A 294 10.24 27.58 6.92
CA GLU A 294 11.51 27.50 6.20
C GLU A 294 11.39 26.85 4.83
N ARG A 295 10.20 26.39 4.45
CA ARG A 295 9.97 25.74 3.15
C ARG A 295 9.93 26.79 2.03
N ASP A 296 10.58 26.51 0.92
CA ASP A 296 10.51 27.34 -0.28
C ASP A 296 9.18 27.13 -1.01
N PRO A 297 8.25 28.12 -1.02
CA PRO A 297 6.96 28.00 -1.67
C PRO A 297 7.05 27.83 -3.19
N ALA A 298 8.19 28.12 -3.82
CA ALA A 298 8.42 27.91 -5.25
C ALA A 298 8.93 26.51 -5.59
N SER A 299 9.29 25.72 -4.59
CA SER A 299 9.84 24.37 -4.80
C SER A 299 8.82 23.43 -5.45
N ASN A 300 9.31 22.42 -6.16
CA ASN A 300 8.44 21.34 -6.63
C ASN A 300 7.77 20.60 -5.48
N THR A 301 8.48 20.41 -4.35
CA THR A 301 7.97 19.78 -3.15
C THR A 301 6.66 20.41 -2.67
N GLU A 302 6.58 21.74 -2.58
CA GLU A 302 5.38 22.46 -2.16
C GLU A 302 4.20 22.30 -3.13
N LYS A 303 4.47 22.00 -4.39
CA LYS A 303 3.40 21.74 -5.38
C LYS A 303 2.66 20.43 -5.15
N PHE A 304 3.28 19.46 -4.45
CA PHE A 304 2.71 18.13 -4.25
C PHE A 304 2.29 17.85 -2.82
N ARG A 305 2.57 18.74 -1.86
CA ARG A 305 2.08 18.55 -0.49
C ARG A 305 0.57 18.69 -0.40
N ASP A 306 -0.05 17.94 0.49
CA ASP A 306 -1.50 17.96 0.74
C ASP A 306 -2.32 17.83 -0.56
N ALA A 307 -1.87 17.00 -1.48
CA ALA A 307 -2.39 16.92 -2.83
C ALA A 307 -2.78 15.49 -3.23
N LEU A 308 -3.87 15.38 -3.97
CA LEU A 308 -4.17 14.18 -4.73
C LEU A 308 -3.45 14.25 -6.08
N VAL A 309 -2.57 13.30 -6.34
CA VAL A 309 -1.74 13.26 -7.56
C VAL A 309 -2.08 12.04 -8.40
N ALA A 310 -2.26 12.23 -9.70
CA ALA A 310 -2.39 11.14 -10.66
C ALA A 310 -1.09 10.93 -11.43
N LEU A 311 -0.64 9.69 -11.48
CA LEU A 311 0.54 9.24 -12.20
C LEU A 311 0.15 8.23 -13.28
N ASP A 312 0.95 8.17 -14.33
CA ASP A 312 0.86 7.09 -15.31
C ASP A 312 1.25 5.75 -14.67
N LEU A 313 0.39 4.76 -14.76
CA LEU A 313 0.61 3.46 -14.11
C LEU A 313 1.88 2.75 -14.62
N LYS A 314 2.21 2.87 -15.90
CA LYS A 314 3.33 2.14 -16.51
C LYS A 314 4.68 2.82 -16.30
N THR A 315 4.68 4.15 -16.21
CA THR A 315 5.91 4.93 -16.26
C THR A 315 6.17 5.79 -15.03
N GLY A 316 5.17 5.95 -14.15
CA GLY A 316 5.24 6.87 -13.02
C GLY A 316 5.15 8.35 -13.41
N ALA A 317 4.98 8.67 -14.70
CA ALA A 317 4.96 10.06 -15.16
C ALA A 317 3.76 10.82 -14.60
N PHE A 318 3.99 12.04 -14.16
CA PHE A 318 2.96 12.96 -13.67
C PHE A 318 1.90 13.25 -14.72
N LYS A 319 0.63 13.22 -14.36
CA LYS A 319 -0.51 13.53 -15.21
C LYS A 319 -1.23 14.79 -14.76
N TRP A 320 -1.67 14.83 -13.52
CA TRP A 320 -2.34 15.97 -12.92
C TRP A 320 -2.29 15.87 -11.37
N ARG A 321 -2.60 16.98 -10.75
CA ARG A 321 -2.78 17.06 -9.29
C ARG A 321 -3.97 17.95 -8.95
N TYR A 322 -4.51 17.72 -7.77
CA TYR A 322 -5.46 18.60 -7.09
C TYR A 322 -4.94 18.84 -5.67
N GLN A 323 -4.77 20.11 -5.34
CA GLN A 323 -4.22 20.56 -4.05
C GLN A 323 -5.21 21.48 -3.36
#